data_dd046fb3f0ad80aaa5a225c88d78f5b3
#
_entry.id   dd046fb3f0ad80aaa5a225c88d78f5b3
#
_cell.length_a   1.000
_cell.length_b   1.000
_cell.length_c   1.000
_cell.angle_alpha   90.00
_cell.angle_beta   90.00
_cell.angle_gamma   90.00
#
_symmetry.space_group_name_H-M   'P 1'
#
loop_
_entity.id
_entity.type
_entity.pdbx_description
1 polymer ?
#
loop_
_entity_poly.entity_id
_entity_poly.type
_entity_poly.pdbx_seq_one_letter_code
_entity_poly.pdbx_strand_id
1 'polypeptide(L)'
;MFDRKKYNKEYRSTPEYKKYKREYDRKYSLRPEVKERKKEYASRPEYKKYKKEYQKNWGQSFEGKLSIVKSRSKKKNLEFNLTIEYLKSIYPKNNMCPLLNIPLDWKSSHKHPNTPSLDRIDSSKGYIKGNVQWVSWRANQLMSDATPDELLMLAQNYKKVYNQKLYGDSLFDPEATEALR
;
A
#
# COMPACT_ATOMS: atom_id res chain seq x y z
N MET A 1 50.55 -16.49 1.25
CA MET A 1 50.08 -15.88 2.49
C MET A 1 48.59 -16.18 2.67
N PHE A 2 48.14 -16.77 3.79
CA PHE A 2 46.76 -17.16 4.02
C PHE A 2 45.88 -15.92 4.24
N ASP A 3 44.90 -15.68 3.35
CA ASP A 3 43.97 -14.57 3.52
C ASP A 3 42.78 -14.97 4.40
N ARG A 4 42.90 -14.67 5.70
CA ARG A 4 41.87 -14.95 6.70
C ARG A 4 40.53 -14.24 6.42
N LYS A 5 40.53 -13.07 5.78
CA LYS A 5 39.30 -12.33 5.47
C LYS A 5 38.52 -13.03 4.38
N LYS A 6 39.22 -13.47 3.34
CA LYS A 6 38.64 -14.23 2.22
C LYS A 6 38.09 -15.56 2.70
N TYR A 7 38.87 -16.34 3.46
CA TYR A 7 38.42 -17.59 4.06
C TYR A 7 37.15 -17.43 4.92
N ASN A 8 37.12 -16.44 5.81
CA ASN A 8 35.97 -16.20 6.68
C ASN A 8 34.72 -15.79 5.88
N LYS A 9 34.87 -15.04 4.77
CA LYS A 9 33.79 -14.66 3.87
C LYS A 9 33.20 -15.90 3.16
N GLU A 10 34.06 -16.75 2.63
CA GLU A 10 33.68 -18.00 1.98
C GLU A 10 33.01 -18.95 2.96
N TYR A 11 33.60 -19.20 4.15
CA TYR A 11 33.01 -20.03 5.18
C TYR A 11 31.61 -19.55 5.61
N ARG A 12 31.44 -18.24 5.84
CA ARG A 12 30.14 -17.66 6.23
C ARG A 12 29.09 -17.72 5.11
N SER A 13 29.50 -17.93 3.86
CA SER A 13 28.59 -18.08 2.72
C SER A 13 28.03 -19.50 2.57
N THR A 14 28.65 -20.49 3.21
CA THR A 14 28.25 -21.91 3.12
C THR A 14 26.83 -22.13 3.64
N PRO A 15 26.08 -23.09 3.06
CA PRO A 15 24.74 -23.44 3.54
C PRO A 15 24.74 -23.93 4.99
N GLU A 16 25.76 -24.69 5.40
CA GLU A 16 25.95 -25.24 6.74
C GLU A 16 26.10 -24.14 7.77
N TYR A 17 27.00 -23.17 7.50
CA TYR A 17 27.18 -22.00 8.39
C TYR A 17 25.90 -21.17 8.48
N LYS A 18 25.21 -20.93 7.37
CA LYS A 18 23.94 -20.17 7.36
C LYS A 18 22.85 -20.88 8.16
N LYS A 19 22.79 -22.24 8.10
CA LYS A 19 21.87 -23.03 8.91
C LYS A 19 22.21 -22.93 10.39
N TYR A 20 23.48 -23.19 10.75
CA TYR A 20 23.99 -23.03 12.12
C TYR A 20 23.71 -21.63 12.68
N LYS A 21 24.05 -20.60 11.93
CA LYS A 21 23.87 -19.21 12.36
C LYS A 21 22.40 -18.87 12.61
N ARG A 22 21.48 -19.30 11.74
CA ARG A 22 20.02 -19.11 11.93
C ARG A 22 19.53 -19.79 13.21
N GLU A 23 20.00 -21.00 13.48
CA GLU A 23 19.61 -21.73 14.67
C GLU A 23 20.16 -21.11 15.93
N TYR A 24 21.44 -20.72 15.91
CA TYR A 24 22.08 -19.97 16.98
C TYR A 24 21.34 -18.66 17.28
N ASP A 25 21.08 -17.82 16.26
CA ASP A 25 20.40 -16.54 16.41
C ASP A 25 18.98 -16.71 16.95
N ARG A 26 18.30 -17.76 16.53
CA ARG A 26 16.98 -18.13 17.06
C ARG A 26 17.07 -18.46 18.57
N LYS A 27 17.97 -19.36 18.96
CA LYS A 27 18.17 -19.72 20.37
C LYS A 27 18.61 -18.50 21.20
N TYR A 28 19.55 -17.70 20.70
CA TYR A 28 20.03 -16.49 21.35
C TYR A 28 18.88 -15.48 21.55
N SER A 29 18.03 -15.27 20.55
CA SER A 29 16.92 -14.33 20.65
C SER A 29 15.82 -14.73 21.63
N LEU A 30 15.77 -16.01 22.03
CA LEU A 30 14.80 -16.54 22.99
C LEU A 30 15.24 -16.37 24.44
N ARG A 31 16.52 -16.08 24.69
CA ARG A 31 17.05 -15.89 26.04
C ARG A 31 16.32 -14.76 26.76
N PRO A 32 15.95 -14.94 28.05
CA PRO A 32 15.21 -13.93 28.81
C PRO A 32 15.88 -12.56 28.83
N GLU A 33 17.18 -12.54 29.10
CA GLU A 33 17.99 -11.31 29.16
C GLU A 33 18.06 -10.57 27.82
N VAL A 34 18.04 -11.30 26.70
CA VAL A 34 18.02 -10.71 25.35
C VAL A 34 16.66 -10.12 25.03
N LYS A 35 15.58 -10.81 25.43
CA LYS A 35 14.21 -10.31 25.27
C LYS A 35 14.00 -9.04 26.11
N GLU A 36 14.44 -9.03 27.36
CA GLU A 36 14.30 -7.87 28.24
C GLU A 36 15.08 -6.66 27.69
N ARG A 37 16.34 -6.85 27.31
CA ARG A 37 17.14 -5.79 26.66
C ARG A 37 16.48 -5.25 25.39
N LYS A 38 15.91 -6.11 24.53
CA LYS A 38 15.18 -5.68 23.34
C LYS A 38 13.93 -4.88 23.70
N LYS A 39 13.20 -5.29 24.74
CA LYS A 39 12.00 -4.62 25.22
C LYS A 39 12.35 -3.23 25.79
N GLU A 40 13.38 -3.17 26.62
CA GLU A 40 13.91 -1.92 27.15
C GLU A 40 14.33 -0.97 26.02
N TYR A 41 15.14 -1.45 25.06
CA TYR A 41 15.54 -0.65 23.90
C TYR A 41 14.33 -0.15 23.08
N ALA A 42 13.34 -1.02 22.85
CA ALA A 42 12.14 -0.67 22.12
C ALA A 42 11.22 0.31 22.89
N SER A 43 11.36 0.41 24.21
CA SER A 43 10.59 1.34 25.04
C SER A 43 11.13 2.76 25.01
N ARG A 44 12.39 2.96 24.62
CA ARG A 44 13.07 4.27 24.62
C ARG A 44 12.35 5.27 23.72
N PRO A 45 12.12 6.50 24.21
CA PRO A 45 11.38 7.53 23.45
C PRO A 45 12.02 7.81 22.08
N GLU A 46 13.36 7.91 22.02
CA GLU A 46 14.11 8.16 20.78
C GLU A 46 13.90 7.04 19.76
N TYR A 47 13.93 5.77 20.21
CA TYR A 47 13.68 4.64 19.33
C TYR A 47 12.24 4.60 18.83
N LYS A 48 11.27 4.89 19.68
CA LYS A 48 9.84 5.00 19.27
C LYS A 48 9.65 6.10 18.23
N LYS A 49 10.27 7.27 18.45
CA LYS A 49 10.25 8.40 17.48
C LYS A 49 10.89 7.99 16.16
N TYR A 50 12.12 7.45 16.21
CA TYR A 50 12.82 6.96 15.02
C TYR A 50 12.00 5.90 14.26
N LYS A 51 11.46 4.91 14.96
CA LYS A 51 10.65 3.84 14.35
C LYS A 51 9.38 4.38 13.70
N LYS A 52 8.70 5.33 14.32
CA LYS A 52 7.51 6.00 13.77
C LYS A 52 7.85 6.75 12.48
N GLU A 53 8.95 7.50 12.49
CA GLU A 53 9.41 8.25 11.33
C GLU A 53 9.86 7.31 10.19
N TYR A 54 10.65 6.28 10.52
CA TYR A 54 11.05 5.27 9.56
C TYR A 54 9.85 4.57 8.92
N GLN A 55 8.86 4.15 9.71
CA GLN A 55 7.64 3.51 9.19
C GLN A 55 6.82 4.45 8.32
N LYS A 56 6.75 5.74 8.69
CA LYS A 56 6.10 6.76 7.87
C LYS A 56 6.80 6.89 6.51
N ASN A 57 8.11 7.12 6.52
CA ASN A 57 8.89 7.30 5.29
C ASN A 57 8.85 6.04 4.41
N TRP A 58 8.97 4.85 5.02
CA TRP A 58 8.86 3.58 4.32
C TRP A 58 7.47 3.41 3.66
N GLY A 59 6.39 3.68 4.39
CA GLY A 59 5.03 3.59 3.86
C GLY A 59 4.73 4.60 2.74
N GLN A 60 5.55 5.65 2.63
CA GLN A 60 5.49 6.72 1.63
C GLN A 60 6.48 6.48 0.47
N SER A 61 6.92 5.27 0.24
CA SER A 61 7.83 4.89 -0.83
C SER A 61 7.25 3.78 -1.72
N PHE A 62 7.78 3.66 -2.94
CA PHE A 62 7.42 2.56 -3.84
C PHE A 62 7.78 1.19 -3.24
N GLU A 63 8.93 1.11 -2.56
CA GLU A 63 9.42 -0.08 -1.87
C GLU A 63 8.47 -0.50 -0.75
N GLY A 64 8.02 0.46 0.05
CA GLY A 64 7.05 0.22 1.12
C GLY A 64 5.71 -0.24 0.59
N LYS A 65 5.19 0.39 -0.46
CA LYS A 65 3.94 -0.04 -1.11
C LYS A 65 4.06 -1.44 -1.69
N LEU A 66 5.16 -1.74 -2.39
CA LEU A 66 5.42 -3.08 -2.92
C LEU A 66 5.46 -4.14 -1.81
N SER A 67 6.14 -3.84 -0.71
CA SER A 67 6.22 -4.74 0.46
C SER A 67 4.85 -5.01 1.08
N ILE A 68 4.02 -3.97 1.22
CA ILE A 68 2.65 -4.09 1.76
C ILE A 68 1.80 -5.00 0.88
N VAL A 69 1.77 -4.76 -0.44
CA VAL A 69 0.94 -5.57 -1.35
C VAL A 69 1.46 -6.98 -1.49
N LYS A 70 2.78 -7.21 -1.45
CA LYS A 70 3.39 -8.54 -1.39
C LYS A 70 2.96 -9.33 -0.15
N SER A 71 2.94 -8.66 1.02
CA SER A 71 2.43 -9.26 2.25
C SER A 71 0.94 -9.60 2.17
N ARG A 72 0.12 -8.71 1.58
CA ARG A 72 -1.32 -8.95 1.37
C ARG A 72 -1.56 -10.12 0.43
N SER A 73 -0.83 -10.16 -0.69
CA SER A 73 -0.88 -11.23 -1.66
C SER A 73 -0.61 -12.59 -1.01
N LYS A 74 0.48 -12.69 -0.24
CA LYS A 74 0.81 -13.91 0.51
C LYS A 74 -0.29 -14.34 1.48
N LYS A 75 -0.86 -13.38 2.25
CA LYS A 75 -1.94 -13.69 3.22
C LYS A 75 -3.23 -14.18 2.56
N LYS A 76 -3.54 -13.68 1.36
CA LYS A 76 -4.76 -14.01 0.61
C LYS A 76 -4.53 -15.11 -0.43
N ASN A 77 -3.34 -15.69 -0.47
CA ASN A 77 -2.92 -16.67 -1.49
C ASN A 77 -3.18 -16.20 -2.93
N LEU A 78 -2.86 -14.92 -3.21
CA LEU A 78 -3.02 -14.31 -4.52
C LEU A 78 -1.70 -14.33 -5.28
N GLU A 79 -1.78 -14.39 -6.61
CA GLU A 79 -0.61 -14.26 -7.49
C GLU A 79 0.08 -12.90 -7.32
N PHE A 80 1.42 -12.89 -7.46
CA PHE A 80 2.23 -11.69 -7.29
C PHE A 80 3.45 -11.71 -8.21
N ASN A 81 3.57 -10.72 -9.10
CA ASN A 81 4.73 -10.58 -9.99
C ASN A 81 5.19 -9.12 -10.18
N LEU A 82 4.80 -8.21 -9.26
CA LEU A 82 5.15 -6.79 -9.37
C LEU A 82 6.62 -6.54 -9.02
N THR A 83 7.22 -5.54 -9.68
CA THR A 83 8.55 -4.99 -9.39
C THR A 83 8.46 -3.49 -9.13
N ILE A 84 9.52 -2.91 -8.53
CA ILE A 84 9.59 -1.46 -8.26
C ILE A 84 9.59 -0.67 -9.57
N GLU A 85 10.33 -1.15 -10.57
CA GLU A 85 10.42 -0.53 -11.90
C GLU A 85 9.05 -0.46 -12.55
N TYR A 86 8.29 -1.56 -12.48
CA TYR A 86 6.92 -1.58 -13.00
C TYR A 86 6.02 -0.60 -12.26
N LEU A 87 6.06 -0.55 -10.92
CA LEU A 87 5.26 0.39 -10.16
C LEU A 87 5.58 1.86 -10.49
N LYS A 88 6.86 2.17 -10.72
CA LYS A 88 7.30 3.49 -11.17
C LYS A 88 6.81 3.81 -12.58
N SER A 89 6.83 2.84 -13.48
CA SER A 89 6.41 3.04 -14.88
C SER A 89 4.93 3.33 -15.05
N ILE A 90 4.08 2.78 -14.18
CA ILE A 90 2.62 3.01 -14.20
C ILE A 90 2.15 4.16 -13.30
N TYR A 91 3.08 4.85 -12.62
CA TYR A 91 2.71 5.99 -11.77
C TYR A 91 2.29 7.18 -12.65
N PRO A 92 1.17 7.88 -12.32
CA PRO A 92 0.69 9.01 -13.11
C PRO A 92 1.73 10.13 -13.25
N LYS A 93 2.11 10.47 -14.48
CA LYS A 93 3.15 11.48 -14.77
C LYS A 93 2.79 12.88 -14.25
N ASN A 94 1.51 13.19 -14.15
CA ASN A 94 0.99 14.45 -13.63
C ASN A 94 0.75 14.44 -12.11
N ASN A 95 1.12 13.36 -11.41
CA ASN A 95 0.83 13.16 -9.99
C ASN A 95 -0.65 13.29 -9.60
N MET A 96 -1.57 13.03 -10.52
CA MET A 96 -3.01 13.10 -10.26
C MET A 96 -3.62 11.70 -10.17
N CYS A 97 -4.60 11.55 -9.29
CA CYS A 97 -5.42 10.36 -9.23
C CYS A 97 -6.29 10.26 -10.50
N PRO A 98 -6.19 9.18 -11.31
CA PRO A 98 -6.94 9.10 -12.56
C PRO A 98 -8.45 8.99 -12.38
N LEU A 99 -8.92 8.62 -11.18
CA LEU A 99 -10.35 8.41 -10.91
C LEU A 99 -11.05 9.62 -10.28
N LEU A 100 -10.35 10.40 -9.45
CA LEU A 100 -10.94 11.55 -8.76
C LEU A 100 -10.33 12.88 -9.18
N ASN A 101 -9.33 12.86 -10.05
CA ASN A 101 -8.61 14.05 -10.50
C ASN A 101 -8.09 14.94 -9.36
N ILE A 102 -7.68 14.33 -8.24
CA ILE A 102 -7.05 15.00 -7.09
C ILE A 102 -5.56 14.67 -7.03
N PRO A 103 -4.72 15.54 -6.44
CA PRO A 103 -3.28 15.29 -6.33
C PRO A 103 -2.96 14.02 -5.56
N LEU A 104 -1.96 13.26 -6.01
CA LEU A 104 -1.35 12.17 -5.27
C LEU A 104 -0.17 12.72 -4.47
N ASP A 105 -0.27 12.71 -3.14
CA ASP A 105 0.76 13.24 -2.25
C ASP A 105 1.38 12.17 -1.36
N TRP A 106 2.65 11.85 -1.63
CA TRP A 106 3.44 10.90 -0.87
C TRP A 106 3.77 11.37 0.55
N LYS A 107 3.74 12.68 0.81
CA LYS A 107 4.04 13.27 2.12
C LYS A 107 2.85 13.25 3.07
N SER A 108 1.66 13.04 2.54
CA SER A 108 0.44 12.93 3.32
C SER A 108 0.48 11.78 4.31
N SER A 109 -0.22 11.93 5.42
CA SER A 109 -0.34 10.86 6.44
C SER A 109 -1.05 9.64 5.88
N HIS A 110 -0.81 8.48 6.49
CA HIS A 110 -1.56 7.26 6.18
C HIS A 110 -3.08 7.52 6.30
N LYS A 111 -3.85 7.13 5.31
CA LYS A 111 -5.31 7.37 5.19
C LYS A 111 -5.71 8.82 4.87
N HIS A 112 -4.78 9.71 4.55
CA HIS A 112 -5.17 10.99 3.98
C HIS A 112 -5.77 10.80 2.57
N PRO A 113 -6.82 11.54 2.18
CA PRO A 113 -7.48 11.39 0.87
C PRO A 113 -6.52 11.30 -0.32
N ASN A 114 -5.47 12.10 -0.31
CA ASN A 114 -4.50 12.24 -1.39
C ASN A 114 -3.35 11.22 -1.35
N THR A 115 -3.26 10.38 -0.32
CA THR A 115 -2.15 9.40 -0.22
C THR A 115 -2.21 8.41 -1.37
N PRO A 116 -1.11 8.19 -2.11
CA PRO A 116 -1.07 7.19 -3.16
C PRO A 116 -1.38 5.79 -2.63
N SER A 117 -2.29 5.11 -3.30
CA SER A 117 -2.69 3.74 -3.01
C SER A 117 -2.55 2.88 -4.26
N LEU A 118 -1.98 1.70 -4.11
CA LEU A 118 -1.96 0.71 -5.19
C LEU A 118 -3.20 -0.17 -5.08
N ASP A 119 -4.03 -0.13 -6.08
CA ASP A 119 -5.28 -0.86 -6.17
C ASP A 119 -5.24 -1.90 -7.28
N ARG A 120 -6.08 -2.93 -7.19
CA ARG A 120 -6.28 -3.94 -8.23
C ARG A 120 -7.45 -3.53 -9.12
N ILE A 121 -7.25 -3.58 -10.44
CA ILE A 121 -8.31 -3.27 -11.41
C ILE A 121 -9.41 -4.33 -11.33
N ASP A 122 -9.01 -5.59 -11.28
CA ASP A 122 -9.88 -6.75 -11.08
C ASP A 122 -9.54 -7.38 -9.72
N SER A 123 -10.45 -7.27 -8.77
CA SER A 123 -10.28 -7.75 -7.40
C SER A 123 -10.21 -9.28 -7.29
N SER A 124 -10.69 -10.01 -8.30
CA SER A 124 -10.60 -11.48 -8.36
C SER A 124 -9.19 -11.99 -8.66
N LYS A 125 -8.37 -11.17 -9.32
CA LYS A 125 -6.98 -11.46 -9.67
C LYS A 125 -6.01 -10.99 -8.60
N GLY A 126 -4.75 -11.43 -8.74
CA GLY A 126 -3.66 -11.04 -7.84
C GLY A 126 -3.05 -9.67 -8.15
N TYR A 127 -1.97 -9.36 -7.43
CA TYR A 127 -1.15 -8.19 -7.67
C TYR A 127 -0.15 -8.49 -8.78
N ILE A 128 -0.61 -8.47 -10.01
CA ILE A 128 0.15 -8.80 -11.20
C ILE A 128 0.26 -7.60 -12.15
N LYS A 129 1.28 -7.63 -13.01
CA LYS A 129 1.44 -6.63 -14.07
C LYS A 129 0.19 -6.59 -14.94
N GLY A 130 -0.31 -5.40 -15.25
CA GLY A 130 -1.56 -5.19 -15.99
C GLY A 130 -2.83 -5.17 -15.14
N ASN A 131 -2.78 -5.65 -13.88
CA ASN A 131 -3.95 -5.67 -12.98
C ASN A 131 -3.85 -4.72 -11.79
N VAL A 132 -2.95 -3.74 -11.84
CA VAL A 132 -2.82 -2.75 -10.76
C VAL A 132 -2.76 -1.34 -11.31
N GLN A 133 -3.28 -0.41 -10.53
CA GLN A 133 -3.31 1.02 -10.83
C GLN A 133 -2.97 1.85 -9.60
N TRP A 134 -2.40 3.04 -9.83
CA TRP A 134 -2.23 4.03 -8.79
C TRP A 134 -3.45 4.93 -8.71
N VAL A 135 -4.05 4.97 -7.53
CA VAL A 135 -5.19 5.85 -7.21
C VAL A 135 -4.94 6.56 -5.89
N SER A 136 -5.76 7.55 -5.57
CA SER A 136 -5.76 8.14 -4.23
C SER A 136 -6.35 7.16 -3.20
N TRP A 137 -5.94 7.29 -1.94
CA TRP A 137 -6.57 6.53 -0.85
C TRP A 137 -8.09 6.76 -0.83
N ARG A 138 -8.53 7.98 -1.12
CA ARG A 138 -9.96 8.31 -1.19
C ARG A 138 -10.67 7.52 -2.28
N ALA A 139 -10.13 7.48 -3.49
CA ALA A 139 -10.71 6.68 -4.58
C ALA A 139 -10.80 5.19 -4.20
N ASN A 140 -9.70 4.64 -3.67
CA ASN A 140 -9.66 3.24 -3.24
C ASN A 140 -10.70 2.93 -2.14
N GLN A 141 -10.95 3.87 -1.20
CA GLN A 141 -11.99 3.70 -0.19
C GLN A 141 -13.40 3.79 -0.76
N LEU A 142 -13.63 4.64 -1.75
CA LEU A 142 -14.94 4.75 -2.39
C LEU A 142 -15.29 3.52 -3.23
N MET A 143 -14.30 2.97 -3.93
CA MET A 143 -14.48 1.74 -4.71
C MET A 143 -14.65 0.50 -3.82
N SER A 144 -13.83 0.41 -2.75
CA SER A 144 -13.79 -0.76 -1.86
C SER A 144 -13.79 -2.09 -2.62
N ASP A 145 -14.87 -2.82 -2.58
CA ASP A 145 -15.13 -4.08 -3.29
C ASP A 145 -16.27 -3.95 -4.34
N ALA A 146 -16.79 -2.75 -4.53
CA ALA A 146 -17.88 -2.49 -5.48
C ALA A 146 -17.40 -2.65 -6.93
N THR A 147 -18.27 -3.17 -7.76
CA THR A 147 -18.09 -3.22 -9.22
C THR A 147 -18.30 -1.83 -9.84
N PRO A 148 -17.79 -1.58 -11.07
CA PRO A 148 -18.05 -0.33 -11.78
C PRO A 148 -19.54 -0.04 -11.96
N ASP A 149 -20.36 -1.06 -12.24
CA ASP A 149 -21.80 -0.92 -12.43
C ASP A 149 -22.51 -0.54 -11.12
N GLU A 150 -22.12 -1.16 -9.99
CA GLU A 150 -22.63 -0.79 -8.68
C GLU A 150 -22.29 0.66 -8.32
N LEU A 151 -21.06 1.10 -8.60
CA LEU A 151 -20.63 2.49 -8.36
C LEU A 151 -21.42 3.48 -9.22
N LEU A 152 -21.65 3.14 -10.48
CA LEU A 152 -22.43 3.97 -11.39
C LEU A 152 -23.89 4.07 -10.92
N MET A 153 -24.52 2.95 -10.61
CA MET A 153 -25.88 2.88 -10.10
C MET A 153 -26.03 3.66 -8.79
N LEU A 154 -25.09 3.46 -7.85
CA LEU A 154 -25.05 4.19 -6.59
C LEU A 154 -24.95 5.70 -6.80
N ALA A 155 -24.02 6.14 -7.67
CA ALA A 155 -23.84 7.57 -7.96
C ALA A 155 -25.09 8.21 -8.58
N GLN A 156 -25.70 7.52 -9.54
CA GLN A 156 -26.94 8.00 -10.20
C GLN A 156 -28.10 8.12 -9.21
N ASN A 157 -28.34 7.08 -8.42
CA ASN A 157 -29.44 7.07 -7.45
C ASN A 157 -29.19 8.04 -6.29
N TYR A 158 -27.96 8.12 -5.79
CA TYR A 158 -27.60 9.08 -4.74
C TYR A 158 -27.79 10.53 -5.22
N LYS A 159 -27.40 10.83 -6.48
CA LYS A 159 -27.61 12.16 -7.06
C LYS A 159 -29.10 12.52 -7.14
N LYS A 160 -29.97 11.57 -7.53
CA LYS A 160 -31.43 11.77 -7.54
C LYS A 160 -31.96 12.12 -6.15
N VAL A 161 -31.65 11.28 -5.15
CA VAL A 161 -32.09 11.48 -3.76
C VAL A 161 -31.55 12.80 -3.17
N TYR A 162 -30.29 13.11 -3.45
CA TYR A 162 -29.65 14.34 -2.99
C TYR A 162 -30.30 15.59 -3.57
N ASN A 163 -30.58 15.60 -4.89
CA ASN A 163 -31.25 16.71 -5.57
C ASN A 163 -32.69 16.88 -5.08
N GLN A 164 -33.43 15.79 -4.95
CA GLN A 164 -34.81 15.80 -4.44
C GLN A 164 -34.86 16.37 -3.01
N LYS A 165 -33.90 16.02 -2.15
CA LYS A 165 -33.81 16.52 -0.78
C LYS A 165 -33.46 18.01 -0.67
N LEU A 166 -32.63 18.52 -1.59
CA LEU A 166 -32.20 19.93 -1.58
C LEU A 166 -33.16 20.89 -2.31
N TYR A 167 -33.78 20.42 -3.38
CA TYR A 167 -34.51 21.30 -4.32
C TYR A 167 -35.99 20.94 -4.43
N GLY A 168 -36.45 19.87 -3.75
CA GLY A 168 -37.82 19.38 -3.86
C GLY A 168 -38.12 18.78 -5.23
N ASP A 169 -39.37 18.35 -5.44
CA ASP A 169 -39.81 17.70 -6.69
C ASP A 169 -39.91 18.67 -7.90
N SER A 170 -39.82 19.98 -7.67
CA SER A 170 -39.97 21.01 -8.69
C SER A 170 -38.83 21.16 -9.70
N LEU A 171 -37.68 20.49 -9.48
CA LEU A 171 -36.51 20.54 -10.38
C LEU A 171 -36.22 19.23 -11.10
N PHE A 172 -37.10 18.27 -11.04
CA PHE A 172 -36.98 17.04 -11.81
C PHE A 172 -37.75 17.16 -13.14
N ASP A 173 -37.40 18.22 -13.89
CA ASP A 173 -37.79 18.30 -15.31
C ASP A 173 -36.63 17.70 -16.14
N PRO A 174 -36.83 16.53 -16.77
CA PRO A 174 -35.84 15.94 -17.65
C PRO A 174 -35.49 16.84 -18.86
N GLU A 175 -36.38 17.72 -19.28
CA GLU A 175 -36.19 18.61 -20.44
C GLU A 175 -35.28 19.82 -20.10
N ALA A 176 -35.23 20.26 -18.84
CA ALA A 176 -34.35 21.36 -18.43
C ALA A 176 -32.85 20.99 -18.41
N THR A 177 -32.53 19.69 -18.38
CA THR A 177 -31.14 19.20 -18.35
C THR A 177 -30.51 19.12 -19.75
N GLU A 178 -31.29 19.11 -20.79
CA GLU A 178 -30.82 19.08 -22.19
C GLU A 178 -30.47 20.47 -22.73
N ALA A 179 -31.04 21.52 -22.13
CA ALA A 179 -30.76 22.92 -22.51
C ALA A 179 -29.44 23.48 -21.98
N LEU A 180 -28.68 22.73 -21.12
CA LEU A 180 -27.40 23.11 -20.57
C LEU A 180 -26.23 22.29 -21.14
N ARG A 181 -26.43 21.58 -22.22
CA ARG A 181 -25.36 20.94 -23.04
C ARG A 181 -25.08 21.78 -24.28
#